data_041e76418677b8d366c1bc5421c559b9
#
_entry.id   041e76418677b8d366c1bc5421c559b9
#
_cell.length_a   1.000
_cell.length_b   1.000
_cell.length_c   1.000
_cell.angle_alpha   90.00
_cell.angle_beta   90.00
_cell.angle_gamma   90.00
#
_symmetry.space_group_name_H-M   'P 1'
#
loop_
_entity.id
_entity.type
_entity.pdbx_description
1 polymer ?
#
loop_
_entity_poly.entity_id
_entity_poly.type
_entity_poly.pdbx_seq_one_letter_code
_entity_poly.pdbx_strand_id
1 'polypeptide(L)'
;ASRNVTSEDSTTIRARIITARVRQLERFRRYGSAICYNSEMNATDLEKMVQMDDSARDLLKVSAEKFELSGRAFHRIIKVAQTIADLAGEDTIKKDFILEALQYRQKLV
;
A
#
# COMPACT_ATOMS: atom_id res chain seq x y z
N ALA A 1 -25.82 -13.04 13.91
CA ALA A 1 -26.26 -12.74 12.80
C ALA A 1 -25.77 -11.50 12.14
N SER A 2 -25.43 -10.58 12.87
CA SER A 2 -25.03 -9.34 12.27
C SER A 2 -23.73 -9.44 11.53
N ARG A 3 -22.95 -10.37 11.83
CA ARG A 3 -21.66 -10.42 11.25
C ARG A 3 -21.67 -10.57 9.77
N ASN A 4 -22.71 -11.04 9.23
CA ASN A 4 -22.72 -11.23 7.83
C ASN A 4 -22.94 -10.04 7.03
N VAL A 5 -23.43 -9.03 7.62
CA VAL A 5 -23.82 -7.84 6.93
C VAL A 5 -22.68 -7.21 6.22
N THR A 6 -21.57 -7.14 6.88
CA THR A 6 -20.45 -6.43 6.33
C THR A 6 -19.37 -7.34 5.85
N SER A 7 -19.53 -8.62 6.14
CA SER A 7 -18.44 -9.50 5.81
C SER A 7 -18.59 -10.00 4.39
N GLU A 8 -17.51 -10.07 3.71
CA GLU A 8 -17.41 -10.74 2.45
C GLU A 8 -17.16 -12.21 2.76
N ASP A 9 -17.62 -13.10 1.91
CA ASP A 9 -17.32 -14.49 2.14
C ASP A 9 -15.83 -14.76 1.83
N SER A 10 -15.37 -15.92 2.26
CA SER A 10 -13.97 -16.28 2.10
C SER A 10 -13.53 -16.33 0.65
N THR A 11 -14.42 -16.71 -0.23
CA THR A 11 -14.11 -16.80 -1.64
C THR A 11 -13.83 -15.42 -2.24
N THR A 12 -14.66 -14.46 -1.88
CA THR A 12 -14.48 -13.09 -2.37
C THR A 12 -13.20 -12.48 -1.84
N ILE A 13 -12.91 -12.68 -0.57
CA ILE A 13 -11.69 -12.16 0.04
C ILE A 13 -10.47 -12.79 -0.61
N ARG A 14 -10.52 -14.09 -0.81
CA ARG A 14 -9.42 -14.81 -1.42
C ARG A 14 -9.16 -14.32 -2.85
N ALA A 15 -10.23 -14.11 -3.61
CA ALA A 15 -10.11 -13.63 -4.97
C ALA A 15 -9.45 -12.25 -5.01
N ARG A 16 -9.80 -11.40 -4.06
CA ARG A 16 -9.21 -10.06 -3.97
C ARG A 16 -7.72 -10.13 -3.65
N ILE A 17 -7.34 -11.03 -2.76
CA ILE A 17 -5.94 -11.22 -2.40
C ILE A 17 -5.15 -11.75 -3.59
N ILE A 18 -5.70 -12.70 -4.32
CA ILE A 18 -5.05 -13.25 -5.49
C ILE A 18 -4.84 -12.17 -6.55
N THR A 19 -5.87 -11.36 -6.78
CA THR A 19 -5.76 -10.27 -7.76
C THR A 19 -4.67 -9.29 -7.36
N ALA A 20 -4.58 -8.96 -6.07
CA ALA A 20 -3.54 -8.06 -5.58
C ALA A 20 -2.16 -8.65 -5.82
N ARG A 21 -1.99 -9.95 -5.56
CA ARG A 21 -0.72 -10.61 -5.79
C ARG A 21 -0.31 -10.58 -7.27
N VAL A 22 -1.27 -10.81 -8.15
CA VAL A 22 -1.00 -10.76 -9.58
C VAL A 22 -0.54 -9.35 -9.97
N ARG A 23 -1.20 -8.32 -9.45
CA ARG A 23 -0.80 -6.94 -9.71
C ARG A 23 0.63 -6.66 -9.26
N GLN A 24 1.01 -7.16 -8.10
CA GLN A 24 2.36 -6.96 -7.58
C GLN A 24 3.40 -7.63 -8.47
N LEU A 25 3.15 -8.88 -8.82
CA LEU A 25 4.10 -9.63 -9.64
C LEU A 25 4.23 -9.01 -11.03
N GLU A 26 3.15 -8.55 -11.61
CA GLU A 26 3.20 -7.89 -12.91
C GLU A 26 3.98 -6.58 -12.83
N ARG A 27 3.80 -5.83 -11.74
CA ARG A 27 4.55 -4.59 -11.54
C ARG A 27 6.04 -4.87 -11.49
N PHE A 28 6.45 -5.84 -10.69
CA PHE A 28 7.87 -6.17 -10.55
C PHE A 28 8.44 -6.68 -11.87
N ARG A 29 7.67 -7.48 -12.58
CA ARG A 29 8.11 -7.97 -13.89
C ARG A 29 8.28 -6.83 -14.87
N ARG A 30 7.38 -5.88 -14.86
CA ARG A 30 7.42 -4.73 -15.77
C ARG A 30 8.71 -3.93 -15.59
N TYR A 31 9.19 -3.84 -14.36
CA TYR A 31 10.42 -3.10 -14.07
C TYR A 31 11.66 -3.99 -14.04
N GLY A 32 11.52 -5.24 -14.41
CA GLY A 32 12.66 -6.15 -14.45
C GLY A 32 13.21 -6.49 -13.08
N SER A 33 12.37 -6.42 -12.05
CA SER A 33 12.79 -6.68 -10.69
C SER A 33 12.55 -8.13 -10.31
N ALA A 34 13.46 -8.70 -9.53
CA ALA A 34 13.33 -10.06 -9.05
C ALA A 34 12.56 -10.20 -7.74
N ILE A 35 12.18 -9.07 -7.14
CA ILE A 35 11.45 -9.12 -5.86
C ILE A 35 10.04 -9.63 -6.08
N CYS A 36 9.43 -10.16 -5.02
CA CYS A 36 8.11 -10.78 -5.10
C CYS A 36 7.05 -10.07 -4.27
N TYR A 37 7.45 -9.29 -3.29
CA TYR A 37 6.52 -8.65 -2.36
C TYR A 37 6.81 -7.16 -2.23
N ASN A 38 5.75 -6.38 -1.99
CA ASN A 38 5.92 -4.94 -1.79
C ASN A 38 6.87 -4.63 -0.64
N SER A 39 6.87 -5.47 0.39
CA SER A 39 7.73 -5.26 1.55
C SER A 39 9.22 -5.31 1.21
N GLU A 40 9.56 -5.91 0.08
CA GLU A 40 10.95 -6.04 -0.34
C GLU A 40 11.46 -4.84 -1.12
N MET A 41 10.60 -3.89 -1.47
CA MET A 41 11.04 -2.71 -2.21
C MET A 41 11.96 -1.85 -1.35
N ASN A 42 13.08 -1.42 -1.91
CA ASN A 42 13.96 -0.46 -1.25
C ASN A 42 13.57 0.96 -1.70
N ALA A 43 14.30 1.97 -1.21
CA ALA A 43 13.98 3.36 -1.54
C ALA A 43 13.96 3.63 -3.04
N THR A 44 14.92 3.07 -3.75
CA THR A 44 15.01 3.23 -5.20
C THR A 44 13.83 2.57 -5.90
N ASP A 45 13.44 1.38 -5.44
CA ASP A 45 12.29 0.67 -5.99
C ASP A 45 11.01 1.48 -5.79
N LEU A 46 10.84 2.05 -4.60
CA LEU A 46 9.65 2.84 -4.31
C LEU A 46 9.56 4.05 -5.22
N GLU A 47 10.68 4.71 -5.44
CA GLU A 47 10.72 5.87 -6.31
C GLU A 47 10.38 5.52 -7.75
N LYS A 48 10.84 4.37 -8.20
CA LYS A 48 10.66 3.92 -9.56
C LYS A 48 9.28 3.33 -9.83
N MET A 49 8.78 2.51 -8.93
CA MET A 49 7.62 1.67 -9.18
C MET A 49 6.31 2.17 -8.61
N VAL A 50 6.37 3.01 -7.59
CA VAL A 50 5.15 3.45 -6.89
C VAL A 50 4.65 4.76 -7.49
N GLN A 51 3.37 4.78 -7.84
CA GLN A 51 2.70 5.98 -8.34
C GLN A 51 1.78 6.50 -7.26
N MET A 52 1.82 7.80 -7.05
CA MET A 52 1.05 8.44 -5.99
C MET A 52 0.47 9.73 -6.54
N ASP A 53 -0.80 10.00 -6.30
CA ASP A 53 -1.36 11.25 -6.77
C ASP A 53 -0.93 12.40 -5.85
N ASP A 54 -1.20 13.63 -6.29
CA ASP A 54 -0.72 14.80 -5.56
C ASP A 54 -1.29 14.89 -4.15
N SER A 55 -2.57 14.55 -3.99
CA SER A 55 -3.20 14.60 -2.66
C SER A 55 -2.56 13.62 -1.70
N ALA A 56 -2.24 12.43 -2.19
CA ALA A 56 -1.59 11.42 -1.38
C ALA A 56 -0.18 11.87 -1.00
N ARG A 57 0.53 12.42 -1.97
CA ARG A 57 1.89 12.89 -1.75
C ARG A 57 1.93 14.01 -0.71
N ASP A 58 1.00 14.96 -0.82
CA ASP A 58 0.91 16.07 0.12
C ASP A 58 0.61 15.58 1.53
N LEU A 59 -0.35 14.67 1.66
CA LEU A 59 -0.70 14.12 2.96
C LEU A 59 0.48 13.39 3.58
N LEU A 60 1.18 12.61 2.79
CA LEU A 60 2.34 11.86 3.27
C LEU A 60 3.43 12.81 3.75
N LYS A 61 3.68 13.86 3.00
CA LYS A 61 4.69 14.84 3.36
C LYS A 61 4.35 15.55 4.66
N VAL A 62 3.11 16.02 4.79
CA VAL A 62 2.66 16.70 6.00
C VAL A 62 2.74 15.77 7.20
N SER A 63 2.33 14.52 7.01
CA SER A 63 2.36 13.53 8.09
C SER A 63 3.78 13.19 8.51
N ALA A 64 4.69 13.11 7.54
CA ALA A 64 6.09 12.81 7.83
C ALA A 64 6.68 13.90 8.72
N GLU A 65 6.35 15.14 8.45
CA GLU A 65 6.82 16.26 9.26
C GLU A 65 6.17 16.27 10.63
N LYS A 66 4.85 16.10 10.66
CA LYS A 66 4.08 16.17 11.90
C LYS A 66 4.48 15.07 12.88
N PHE A 67 4.67 13.88 12.39
CA PHE A 67 4.98 12.73 13.24
C PHE A 67 6.48 12.43 13.31
N GLU A 68 7.29 13.27 12.69
CA GLU A 68 8.75 13.12 12.68
C GLU A 68 9.16 11.71 12.28
N LEU A 69 8.62 11.25 11.15
CA LEU A 69 8.88 9.90 10.68
C LEU A 69 10.32 9.74 10.24
N SER A 70 10.94 8.62 10.66
CA SER A 70 12.24 8.25 10.13
C SER A 70 12.09 7.85 8.68
N GLY A 71 13.19 7.79 7.95
CA GLY A 71 13.15 7.33 6.56
C GLY A 71 12.56 5.94 6.45
N ARG A 72 12.89 5.07 7.41
CA ARG A 72 12.37 3.71 7.43
C ARG A 72 10.86 3.70 7.61
N ALA A 73 10.35 4.49 8.56
CA ALA A 73 8.92 4.57 8.80
C ALA A 73 8.19 5.16 7.60
N PHE A 74 8.77 6.16 6.97
CA PHE A 74 8.24 6.80 5.79
C PHE A 74 8.06 5.77 4.66
N HIS A 75 9.11 5.00 4.38
CA HIS A 75 9.07 3.98 3.33
C HIS A 75 8.07 2.88 3.65
N ARG A 76 7.97 2.52 4.93
CA ARG A 76 7.05 1.48 5.36
C ARG A 76 5.59 1.88 5.11
N ILE A 77 5.27 3.14 5.36
CA ILE A 77 3.93 3.66 5.09
C ILE A 77 3.61 3.56 3.61
N ILE A 78 4.56 3.90 2.75
CA ILE A 78 4.35 3.80 1.30
C ILE A 78 4.09 2.36 0.89
N LYS A 79 4.85 1.42 1.43
CA LYS A 79 4.67 0.00 1.09
C LYS A 79 3.30 -0.51 1.51
N VAL A 80 2.85 -0.12 2.69
CA VAL A 80 1.52 -0.50 3.18
C VAL A 80 0.45 0.12 2.29
N ALA A 81 0.60 1.40 1.95
CA ALA A 81 -0.36 2.08 1.09
C ALA A 81 -0.42 1.44 -0.30
N GLN A 82 0.72 1.01 -0.82
CA GLN A 82 0.75 0.32 -2.11
C GLN A 82 -0.01 -1.00 -2.04
N THR A 83 0.14 -1.73 -0.95
CA THR A 83 -0.57 -2.99 -0.76
C THR A 83 -2.08 -2.74 -0.66
N ILE A 84 -2.48 -1.68 0.03
CA ILE A 84 -3.89 -1.30 0.11
C ILE A 84 -4.43 -0.97 -1.27
N ALA A 85 -3.67 -0.22 -2.06
CA ALA A 85 -4.07 0.12 -3.43
C ALA A 85 -4.20 -1.14 -4.28
N ASP A 86 -3.27 -2.07 -4.15
CA ASP A 86 -3.34 -3.32 -4.89
C ASP A 86 -4.60 -4.10 -4.55
N LEU A 87 -4.95 -4.15 -3.27
CA LEU A 87 -6.17 -4.83 -2.83
C LEU A 87 -7.43 -4.12 -3.33
N ALA A 88 -7.36 -2.82 -3.49
CA ALA A 88 -8.47 -2.03 -4.02
C ALA A 88 -8.54 -2.05 -5.54
N GLY A 89 -7.57 -2.67 -6.20
CA GLY A 89 -7.54 -2.73 -7.65
C GLY A 89 -7.12 -1.43 -8.30
N GLU A 90 -6.37 -0.59 -7.58
CA GLU A 90 -5.94 0.71 -8.08
C GLU A 90 -4.44 0.70 -8.37
N ASP A 91 -4.05 1.39 -9.44
CA ASP A 91 -2.63 1.47 -9.81
C ASP A 91 -1.92 2.61 -9.10
N THR A 92 -2.66 3.62 -8.66
CA THR A 92 -2.11 4.81 -8.05
C THR A 92 -2.51 4.88 -6.58
N ILE A 93 -1.56 5.21 -5.72
CA ILE A 93 -1.86 5.42 -4.31
C ILE A 93 -2.61 6.73 -4.17
N LYS A 94 -3.80 6.65 -3.58
CA LYS A 94 -4.66 7.81 -3.34
C LYS A 94 -4.57 8.21 -1.88
N LYS A 95 -5.06 9.42 -1.59
CA LYS A 95 -5.04 9.96 -0.23
C LYS A 95 -5.63 8.99 0.79
N ASP A 96 -6.74 8.34 0.45
CA ASP A 96 -7.41 7.42 1.37
C ASP A 96 -6.51 6.26 1.78
N PHE A 97 -5.67 5.80 0.85
CA PHE A 97 -4.76 4.69 1.13
C PHE A 97 -3.64 5.12 2.08
N ILE A 98 -3.19 6.36 1.94
CA ILE A 98 -2.20 6.91 2.87
C ILE A 98 -2.81 7.05 4.27
N LEU A 99 -4.06 7.54 4.35
CA LEU A 99 -4.75 7.66 5.62
C LEU A 99 -4.85 6.32 6.32
N GLU A 100 -5.22 5.29 5.58
CA GLU A 100 -5.35 3.96 6.14
C GLU A 100 -4.01 3.41 6.60
N ALA A 101 -2.97 3.61 5.80
CA ALA A 101 -1.62 3.17 6.16
C ALA A 101 -1.14 3.84 7.43
N LEU A 102 -1.45 5.12 7.61
CA LEU A 102 -1.08 5.85 8.82
C LEU A 102 -1.80 5.29 10.05
N GLN A 103 -3.04 4.84 9.89
CA GLN A 103 -3.78 4.23 10.99
C GLN A 103 -3.14 2.91 11.44
N TYR A 104 -2.67 2.13 10.49
CA TYR A 104 -1.97 0.90 10.83
C TYR A 104 -0.67 1.18 11.59
N ARG A 105 0.01 2.26 11.22
CA ARG A 105 1.22 2.65 11.93
C ARG A 105 0.94 2.88 13.41
N GLN A 106 -0.15 3.55 13.72
CA GLN A 106 -0.51 3.82 15.11
C GLN A 106 -0.80 2.55 15.89
N LYS A 107 -1.41 1.59 15.24
CA LYS A 107 -1.75 0.33 15.91
C LYS A 107 -0.54 -0.54 16.16
N LEU A 108 0.51 -0.36 15.39
CA LEU A 108 1.71 -1.18 15.52
C LEU A 108 2.69 -0.65 16.54
N VAL A 109 2.45 0.52 17.09
CA VAL A 109 3.32 1.09 18.11
C VAL A 109 2.93 0.66 19.56
#